data_5a498a43ce2f253c0a974b9ae86df3bc
#
_entry.id   5a498a43ce2f253c0a974b9ae86df3bc
#
_cell.length_a   1.000
_cell.length_b   1.000
_cell.length_c   1.000
_cell.angle_alpha   90.00
_cell.angle_beta   90.00
_cell.angle_gamma   90.00
#
_symmetry.space_group_name_H-M   'P 1'
#
loop_
_entity.id
_entity.type
_entity.pdbx_description
1 polymer ?
#
loop_
_entity_poly.entity_id
_entity_poly.type
_entity_poly.pdbx_seq_one_letter_code
_entity_poly.pdbx_strand_id
1 'polypeptide(L)'
;TDVEFFSWLTPRYYERYEQKNIQKDWFATYHTMMWMGSWETTSQVVKGALESMFGVTEGSMSYGVQGNGRVGRINLSVPQMYLILAENAINNNLIDDAMDYLDKIRVGRFFPEDYHALKGSVTTKNDAIEMLRKVAHGENVFNIYDFITLKRWTLLSDYKEDISWTFSGTTYTLKPESTIWVFPFPKSLMEKNGNFEHNYPVTQN
;
A
#
# COMPACT_ATOMS: atom_id res chain seq x y z
N THR A 1 12.82 -17.42 19.67
CA THR A 1 12.84 -15.95 19.69
C THR A 1 12.00 -15.46 18.55
N ASP A 2 10.77 -15.06 18.87
CA ASP A 2 9.85 -14.50 17.88
C ASP A 2 10.42 -13.17 17.43
N VAL A 3 10.78 -13.09 16.14
CA VAL A 3 11.16 -11.83 15.52
C VAL A 3 9.86 -11.14 15.14
N GLU A 4 9.50 -10.14 15.89
CA GLU A 4 8.38 -9.29 15.53
C GLU A 4 8.80 -8.35 14.41
N PHE A 5 8.12 -8.46 13.27
CA PHE A 5 8.33 -7.56 12.15
C PHE A 5 7.44 -6.33 12.33
N PHE A 6 8.06 -5.18 12.41
CA PHE A 6 7.36 -3.91 12.33
C PHE A 6 7.26 -3.48 10.88
N SER A 7 6.05 -3.26 10.41
CA SER A 7 5.80 -2.71 9.10
C SER A 7 5.34 -1.26 9.23
N TRP A 8 5.94 -0.38 8.44
CA TRP A 8 5.68 1.05 8.46
C TRP A 8 5.00 1.46 7.17
N LEU A 9 3.98 2.32 7.27
CA LEU A 9 3.46 3.00 6.10
C LEU A 9 4.41 4.13 5.72
N THR A 10 4.80 4.20 4.45
CA THR A 10 5.52 5.36 3.95
C THR A 10 4.59 6.58 3.88
N PRO A 11 5.10 7.82 3.93
CA PRO A 11 4.28 9.02 3.74
C PRO A 11 3.42 8.95 2.48
N ARG A 12 3.98 8.43 1.37
CA ARG A 12 3.24 8.20 0.12
C ARG A 12 2.03 7.31 0.33
N TYR A 13 2.13 6.28 1.16
CA TYR A 13 1.04 5.36 1.45
C TYR A 13 -0.07 6.05 2.22
N TYR A 14 0.28 6.83 3.21
CA TYR A 14 -0.65 7.60 4.01
C TYR A 14 -1.37 8.69 3.22
N GLU A 15 -0.66 9.40 2.36
CA GLU A 15 -1.21 10.48 1.54
C GLU A 15 -2.23 10.00 0.51
N ARG A 16 -2.18 8.72 0.12
CA ARG A 16 -3.13 8.13 -0.82
C ARG A 16 -4.49 7.81 -0.21
N TYR A 17 -4.59 7.70 1.11
CA TYR A 17 -5.90 7.55 1.75
C TYR A 17 -6.77 8.77 1.49
N GLU A 18 -8.07 8.53 1.31
CA GLU A 18 -9.04 9.62 1.33
C GLU A 18 -9.01 10.33 2.68
N GLN A 19 -9.13 11.65 2.67
CA GLN A 19 -9.32 12.40 3.91
C GLN A 19 -10.56 11.91 4.65
N LYS A 20 -10.50 11.90 5.97
CA LYS A 20 -11.60 11.41 6.82
C LYS A 20 -11.91 9.93 6.73
N ASN A 21 -11.14 9.14 5.98
CA ASN A 21 -11.24 7.70 6.04
C ASN A 21 -10.81 7.20 7.42
N ILE A 22 -11.69 6.50 8.12
CA ILE A 22 -11.45 6.01 9.49
C ILE A 22 -10.22 5.09 9.55
N GLN A 23 -9.98 4.30 8.51
CA GLN A 23 -8.79 3.45 8.44
C GLN A 23 -7.51 4.27 8.41
N LYS A 24 -7.50 5.43 7.74
CA LYS A 24 -6.35 6.33 7.71
C LYS A 24 -5.95 6.73 9.12
N ASP A 25 -6.89 7.17 9.92
CA ASP A 25 -6.62 7.59 11.28
C ASP A 25 -6.28 6.39 12.17
N TRP A 26 -6.89 5.25 11.95
CA TRP A 26 -6.64 4.05 12.73
C TRP A 26 -5.25 3.45 12.47
N PHE A 27 -4.80 3.42 11.22
CA PHE A 27 -3.45 2.98 10.86
C PHE A 27 -2.38 4.04 11.12
N ALA A 28 -2.77 5.31 11.14
CA ALA A 28 -1.91 6.44 11.43
C ALA A 28 -1.99 6.88 12.90
N THR A 29 -2.78 6.18 13.72
CA THR A 29 -2.77 6.48 15.14
C THR A 29 -1.36 6.29 15.68
N TYR A 30 -0.98 7.23 16.48
CA TYR A 30 0.16 7.36 17.34
C TYR A 30 0.38 6.12 18.21
N HIS A 31 0.49 4.98 17.61
CA HIS A 31 1.08 3.84 18.27
C HIS A 31 2.58 3.91 18.02
N THR A 32 3.20 4.90 18.70
CA THR A 32 4.46 4.59 19.30
C THR A 32 4.32 3.17 19.78
N MET A 33 5.00 2.28 19.12
CA MET A 33 5.09 0.88 19.44
C MET A 33 4.63 0.60 20.86
N MET A 34 3.42 0.09 21.04
CA MET A 34 2.96 -0.31 22.40
C MET A 34 3.95 -1.24 23.08
N TRP A 35 4.84 -1.81 22.30
CA TRP A 35 5.90 -2.72 22.71
C TRP A 35 7.14 -2.02 23.25
N MET A 36 7.47 -0.82 22.78
CA MET A 36 8.67 -0.10 23.19
C MET A 36 8.39 1.09 24.11
N GLY A 37 7.15 1.26 24.50
CA GLY A 37 6.72 2.40 25.30
C GLY A 37 6.43 3.64 24.45
N SER A 38 6.42 4.79 25.10
CA SER A 38 6.24 6.08 24.41
C SER A 38 7.52 6.49 23.66
N TRP A 39 7.42 7.50 22.79
CA TRP A 39 8.60 8.08 22.13
C TRP A 39 9.66 8.50 23.15
N GLU A 40 9.26 9.00 24.31
CA GLU A 40 10.15 9.42 25.38
C GLU A 40 10.96 8.26 25.95
N THR A 41 10.37 7.05 26.02
CA THR A 41 11.04 5.86 26.55
C THR A 41 11.84 5.09 25.49
N THR A 42 11.69 5.45 24.21
CA THR A 42 12.43 4.83 23.12
C THR A 42 13.91 5.24 23.18
N SER A 43 14.80 4.27 23.03
CA SER A 43 16.24 4.54 23.08
C SER A 43 16.70 5.47 21.96
N GLN A 44 17.72 6.28 22.21
CA GLN A 44 18.28 7.22 21.22
C GLN A 44 18.79 6.52 19.97
N VAL A 45 19.30 5.30 20.08
CA VAL A 45 19.74 4.50 18.93
C VAL A 45 18.57 4.16 18.00
N VAL A 46 17.44 3.75 18.59
CA VAL A 46 16.23 3.44 17.82
C VAL A 46 15.63 4.71 17.24
N LYS A 47 15.56 5.80 18.01
CA LYS A 47 15.11 7.12 17.49
C LYS A 47 15.93 7.54 16.28
N GLY A 48 17.26 7.53 16.39
CA GLY A 48 18.17 7.89 15.30
C GLY A 48 17.99 6.99 14.06
N ALA A 49 17.76 5.69 14.25
CA ALA A 49 17.46 4.79 13.15
C ALA A 49 16.11 5.12 12.47
N LEU A 50 15.06 5.40 13.26
CA LEU A 50 13.76 5.79 12.75
C LEU A 50 13.83 7.10 11.98
N GLU A 51 14.54 8.10 12.51
CA GLU A 51 14.74 9.39 11.83
C GLU A 51 15.51 9.23 10.51
N SER A 52 16.64 8.52 10.54
CA SER A 52 17.53 8.40 9.38
C SER A 52 16.96 7.51 8.28
N MET A 53 16.29 6.41 8.65
CA MET A 53 15.81 5.42 7.69
C MET A 53 14.40 5.73 7.19
N PHE A 54 13.54 6.29 8.03
CA PHE A 54 12.12 6.43 7.75
C PHE A 54 11.61 7.89 7.84
N GLY A 55 12.45 8.83 8.24
CA GLY A 55 12.05 10.22 8.43
C GLY A 55 11.07 10.42 9.59
N VAL A 56 11.01 9.47 10.53
CA VAL A 56 10.13 9.53 11.71
C VAL A 56 10.79 10.34 12.80
N THR A 57 10.22 11.50 13.12
CA THR A 57 10.68 12.38 14.20
C THR A 57 9.65 12.47 15.33
N GLU A 58 10.04 13.03 16.47
CA GLU A 58 9.11 13.34 17.54
C GLU A 58 7.99 14.25 17.02
N GLY A 59 6.74 13.85 17.24
CA GLY A 59 5.56 14.56 16.71
C GLY A 59 5.21 14.25 15.26
N SER A 60 6.04 13.50 14.51
CA SER A 60 5.64 12.93 13.23
C SER A 60 4.73 11.72 13.46
N MET A 61 3.73 11.53 12.60
CA MET A 61 2.89 10.34 12.65
C MET A 61 3.73 9.11 12.35
N SER A 62 3.88 8.22 13.32
CA SER A 62 4.44 6.90 13.09
C SER A 62 3.34 5.98 12.59
N TYR A 63 3.46 5.54 11.36
CA TYR A 63 2.49 4.64 10.72
C TYR A 63 2.86 3.20 11.05
N GLY A 64 2.44 2.73 12.20
CA GLY A 64 2.69 1.35 12.62
C GLY A 64 1.38 0.56 12.67
N VAL A 65 1.35 -0.60 12.05
CA VAL A 65 0.32 -1.60 12.32
C VAL A 65 0.87 -2.60 13.30
N GLN A 66 0.32 -2.62 14.49
CA GLN A 66 0.55 -3.71 15.41
C GLN A 66 -0.18 -4.95 14.90
N GLY A 67 0.52 -5.78 14.17
CA GLY A 67 0.02 -7.09 13.77
C GLY A 67 0.63 -8.16 14.68
N ASN A 68 -0.19 -8.85 15.45
CA ASN A 68 0.20 -10.09 16.13
C ASN A 68 0.50 -11.18 15.07
N GLY A 69 1.54 -11.02 14.25
CA GLY A 69 1.92 -12.00 13.23
C GLY A 69 0.82 -12.41 12.24
N ARG A 70 -0.32 -11.74 12.27
CA ARG A 70 -1.40 -11.99 11.31
C ARG A 70 -1.08 -11.26 10.03
N VAL A 71 -0.29 -11.89 9.21
CA VAL A 71 -0.16 -11.59 7.78
C VAL A 71 -1.58 -11.33 7.24
N GLY A 72 -1.73 -10.24 6.52
CA GLY A 72 -3.02 -9.82 5.99
C GLY A 72 -3.79 -10.97 5.34
N ARG A 73 -5.08 -10.89 5.40
CA ARG A 73 -5.99 -11.94 4.91
C ARG A 73 -5.63 -12.31 3.48
N ILE A 74 -5.20 -13.55 3.27
CA ILE A 74 -4.89 -14.09 1.93
C ILE A 74 -6.18 -14.44 1.16
N ASN A 75 -7.32 -14.46 1.84
CA ASN A 75 -8.60 -14.83 1.25
C ASN A 75 -9.27 -13.64 0.55
N LEU A 76 -9.92 -13.90 -0.57
CA LEU A 76 -10.81 -12.94 -1.22
C LEU A 76 -11.84 -12.44 -0.22
N SER A 77 -11.94 -11.12 -0.10
CA SER A 77 -12.90 -10.44 0.76
C SER A 77 -13.98 -9.76 -0.07
N VAL A 78 -15.08 -9.41 0.57
CA VAL A 78 -16.16 -8.64 -0.09
C VAL A 78 -15.64 -7.32 -0.68
N PRO A 79 -14.81 -6.52 0.02
CA PRO A 79 -14.20 -5.34 -0.59
C PRO A 79 -13.41 -5.66 -1.87
N GLN A 80 -12.61 -6.72 -1.87
CA GLN A 80 -11.84 -7.09 -3.07
C GLN A 80 -12.74 -7.49 -4.24
N MET A 81 -13.85 -8.17 -3.98
CA MET A 81 -14.85 -8.43 -5.01
C MET A 81 -15.40 -7.12 -5.62
N TYR A 82 -15.75 -6.14 -4.77
CA TYR A 82 -16.23 -4.85 -5.26
C TYR A 82 -15.14 -4.07 -6.01
N LEU A 83 -13.87 -4.14 -5.60
CA LEU A 83 -12.77 -3.52 -6.34
C LEU A 83 -12.62 -4.11 -7.75
N ILE A 84 -12.74 -5.43 -7.90
CA ILE A 84 -12.70 -6.10 -9.20
C ILE A 84 -13.89 -5.69 -10.07
N LEU A 85 -15.09 -5.61 -9.50
CA LEU A 85 -16.28 -5.17 -10.20
C LEU A 85 -16.16 -3.71 -10.64
N ALA A 86 -15.66 -2.83 -9.77
CA ALA A 86 -15.44 -1.43 -10.08
C ALA A 86 -14.41 -1.27 -11.23
N GLU A 87 -13.30 -1.98 -11.18
CA GLU A 87 -12.31 -1.95 -12.27
C GLU A 87 -12.90 -2.43 -13.60
N ASN A 88 -13.64 -3.52 -13.57
CA ASN A 88 -14.33 -4.01 -14.77
C ASN A 88 -15.32 -2.97 -15.33
N ALA A 89 -16.07 -2.31 -14.47
CA ALA A 89 -17.02 -1.27 -14.87
C ALA A 89 -16.28 -0.05 -15.48
N ILE A 90 -15.17 0.39 -14.89
CA ILE A 90 -14.31 1.46 -15.44
C ILE A 90 -13.81 1.08 -16.84
N ASN A 91 -13.32 -0.15 -17.01
CA ASN A 91 -12.81 -0.62 -18.30
C ASN A 91 -13.88 -0.66 -19.39
N ASN A 92 -15.14 -0.85 -19.00
CA ASN A 92 -16.30 -0.79 -19.89
C ASN A 92 -16.94 0.61 -19.97
N ASN A 93 -16.30 1.63 -19.40
CA ASN A 93 -16.79 3.01 -19.34
C ASN A 93 -18.15 3.18 -18.63
N LEU A 94 -18.48 2.28 -17.71
CA LEU A 94 -19.65 2.32 -16.84
C LEU A 94 -19.29 3.01 -15.53
N ILE A 95 -19.06 4.32 -15.58
CA ILE A 95 -18.45 5.06 -14.46
C ILE A 95 -19.34 5.08 -13.23
N ASP A 96 -20.64 5.32 -13.40
CA ASP A 96 -21.61 5.34 -12.28
C ASP A 96 -21.71 3.98 -11.58
N ASP A 97 -21.67 2.88 -12.33
CA ASP A 97 -21.68 1.54 -11.75
C ASP A 97 -20.39 1.26 -10.99
N ALA A 98 -19.25 1.71 -11.53
CA ALA A 98 -17.96 1.59 -10.86
C ALA A 98 -17.96 2.34 -9.53
N MET A 99 -18.46 3.57 -9.52
CA MET A 99 -18.55 4.39 -8.31
C MET A 99 -19.52 3.78 -7.28
N ASP A 100 -20.63 3.20 -7.74
CA ASP A 100 -21.54 2.48 -6.85
C ASP A 100 -20.88 1.28 -6.16
N TYR A 101 -20.02 0.53 -6.86
CA TYR A 101 -19.25 -0.55 -6.24
C TYR A 101 -18.24 -0.03 -5.22
N LEU A 102 -17.54 1.06 -5.52
CA LEU A 102 -16.62 1.69 -4.56
C LEU A 102 -17.36 2.24 -3.33
N ASP A 103 -18.51 2.84 -3.53
CA ASP A 103 -19.34 3.37 -2.44
C ASP A 103 -19.82 2.29 -1.47
N LYS A 104 -20.06 1.06 -1.94
CA LYS A 104 -20.37 -0.09 -1.07
C LYS A 104 -19.23 -0.45 -0.11
N ILE A 105 -17.99 -0.15 -0.48
CA ILE A 105 -16.84 -0.27 0.42
C ILE A 105 -16.78 0.95 1.34
N ARG A 106 -16.86 2.15 0.75
CA ARG A 106 -16.60 3.42 1.42
C ARG A 106 -17.59 3.76 2.52
N VAL A 107 -18.84 3.36 2.37
CA VAL A 107 -19.88 3.58 3.39
C VAL A 107 -19.50 3.04 4.77
N GLY A 108 -18.67 2.00 4.84
CA GLY A 108 -18.14 1.46 6.10
C GLY A 108 -16.77 2.02 6.50
N ARG A 109 -16.28 3.06 5.83
CA ARG A 109 -14.95 3.65 6.04
C ARG A 109 -14.98 5.12 6.45
N PHE A 110 -16.16 5.68 6.59
CA PHE A 110 -16.38 7.06 6.98
C PHE A 110 -17.44 7.15 8.07
N PHE A 111 -17.36 8.17 8.91
CA PHE A 111 -18.50 8.54 9.73
C PHE A 111 -19.62 9.09 8.84
N PRO A 112 -20.89 8.92 9.22
CA PRO A 112 -22.03 9.35 8.38
C PRO A 112 -21.96 10.79 7.91
N GLU A 113 -21.47 11.71 8.76
CA GLU A 113 -21.31 13.13 8.46
C GLU A 113 -20.19 13.45 7.47
N ASP A 114 -19.19 12.56 7.35
CA ASP A 114 -18.04 12.73 6.47
C ASP A 114 -18.18 11.90 5.16
N TYR A 115 -19.22 11.07 5.08
CA TYR A 115 -19.44 10.24 3.90
C TYR A 115 -20.11 11.02 2.77
N HIS A 116 -19.49 11.01 1.61
CA HIS A 116 -20.05 11.56 0.38
C HIS A 116 -19.97 10.50 -0.73
N ALA A 117 -21.10 10.24 -1.39
CA ALA A 117 -21.14 9.26 -2.47
C ALA A 117 -20.30 9.72 -3.68
N LEU A 118 -19.62 8.77 -4.30
CA LEU A 118 -18.87 9.00 -5.54
C LEU A 118 -19.78 8.96 -6.75
N LYS A 119 -20.81 8.11 -6.72
CA LYS A 119 -21.78 7.98 -7.80
C LYS A 119 -22.42 9.33 -8.14
N GLY A 120 -22.37 9.70 -9.41
CA GLY A 120 -22.85 10.98 -9.91
C GLY A 120 -21.92 12.18 -9.64
N SER A 121 -20.89 12.04 -8.80
CA SER A 121 -19.90 13.10 -8.56
C SER A 121 -18.59 12.89 -9.36
N VAL A 122 -18.23 11.65 -9.63
CA VAL A 122 -17.11 11.26 -10.49
C VAL A 122 -17.66 10.90 -11.86
N THR A 123 -17.25 11.64 -12.89
CA THR A 123 -17.82 11.52 -14.24
C THR A 123 -16.82 11.13 -15.31
N THR A 124 -15.52 11.26 -15.03
CA THR A 124 -14.48 10.90 -16.00
C THR A 124 -13.83 9.57 -15.66
N LYS A 125 -13.36 8.86 -16.69
CA LYS A 125 -12.64 7.60 -16.52
C LYS A 125 -11.36 7.79 -15.68
N ASN A 126 -10.63 8.87 -15.88
CA ASN A 126 -9.39 9.14 -15.16
C ASN A 126 -9.65 9.36 -13.66
N ASP A 127 -10.66 10.15 -13.32
CA ASP A 127 -11.04 10.37 -11.92
C ASP A 127 -11.53 9.07 -11.27
N ALA A 128 -12.25 8.24 -12.04
CA ALA A 128 -12.71 6.93 -11.57
C ALA A 128 -11.52 5.99 -11.28
N ILE A 129 -10.49 5.98 -12.12
CA ILE A 129 -9.25 5.23 -11.89
C ILE A 129 -8.54 5.73 -10.63
N GLU A 130 -8.43 7.04 -10.43
CA GLU A 130 -7.82 7.60 -9.23
C GLU A 130 -8.61 7.23 -7.95
N MET A 131 -9.93 7.24 -8.02
CA MET A 131 -10.74 6.79 -6.89
C MET A 131 -10.60 5.30 -6.62
N LEU A 132 -10.57 4.47 -7.67
CA LEU A 132 -10.28 3.04 -7.54
C LEU A 132 -8.93 2.79 -6.87
N ARG A 133 -7.88 3.53 -7.27
CA ARG A 133 -6.55 3.43 -6.66
C ARG A 133 -6.57 3.76 -5.17
N LYS A 134 -7.24 4.84 -4.78
CA LYS A 134 -7.34 5.26 -3.37
C LYS A 134 -8.04 4.21 -2.52
N VAL A 135 -9.19 3.72 -2.99
CA VAL A 135 -9.96 2.72 -2.24
C VAL A 135 -9.23 1.39 -2.20
N ALA A 136 -8.69 0.92 -3.32
CA ALA A 136 -7.91 -0.33 -3.39
C ALA A 136 -6.69 -0.27 -2.46
N HIS A 137 -6.01 0.85 -2.44
CA HIS A 137 -4.85 1.07 -1.59
C HIS A 137 -5.20 1.00 -0.10
N GLY A 138 -6.29 1.64 0.32
CA GLY A 138 -6.77 1.56 1.69
C GLY A 138 -7.17 0.14 2.12
N GLU A 139 -7.84 -0.61 1.24
CA GLU A 139 -8.29 -1.96 1.54
C GLU A 139 -7.18 -3.02 1.50
N ASN A 140 -6.13 -2.77 0.73
CA ASN A 140 -5.02 -3.71 0.50
C ASN A 140 -3.77 -3.40 1.32
N VAL A 141 -3.83 -2.45 2.24
CA VAL A 141 -2.67 -2.10 3.08
C VAL A 141 -2.12 -3.34 3.81
N PHE A 142 -0.80 -3.54 3.74
CA PHE A 142 -0.10 -4.73 4.26
C PHE A 142 -0.62 -6.07 3.71
N ASN A 143 -1.25 -6.06 2.56
CA ASN A 143 -1.74 -7.27 1.91
C ASN A 143 -1.00 -7.51 0.61
N ILE A 144 -0.72 -8.78 0.30
CA ILE A 144 -0.12 -9.18 -0.97
C ILE A 144 -0.95 -8.75 -2.18
N TYR A 145 -2.25 -8.55 -1.99
CA TYR A 145 -3.13 -8.07 -3.05
C TYR A 145 -2.78 -6.66 -3.54
N ASP A 146 -2.17 -5.82 -2.70
CA ASP A 146 -1.66 -4.53 -3.16
C ASP A 146 -0.58 -4.72 -4.24
N PHE A 147 0.42 -5.56 -3.94
CA PHE A 147 1.47 -5.88 -4.90
C PHE A 147 0.93 -6.54 -6.18
N ILE A 148 0.03 -7.52 -6.04
CA ILE A 148 -0.57 -8.22 -7.18
C ILE A 148 -1.35 -7.25 -8.06
N THR A 149 -2.13 -6.36 -7.46
CA THR A 149 -2.93 -5.37 -8.17
C THR A 149 -2.04 -4.36 -8.89
N LEU A 150 -1.05 -3.79 -8.20
CA LEU A 150 -0.09 -2.87 -8.80
C LEU A 150 0.66 -3.52 -9.96
N LYS A 151 1.16 -4.74 -9.77
CA LYS A 151 1.84 -5.50 -10.84
C LYS A 151 0.94 -5.73 -12.05
N ARG A 152 -0.33 -6.09 -11.84
CA ARG A 152 -1.29 -6.28 -12.91
C ARG A 152 -1.59 -4.96 -13.65
N TRP A 153 -1.69 -3.85 -12.93
CA TRP A 153 -1.90 -2.54 -13.51
C TRP A 153 -0.71 -2.04 -14.36
N THR A 154 0.49 -2.56 -14.16
CA THR A 154 1.61 -2.25 -15.07
C THR A 154 1.37 -2.73 -16.50
N LEU A 155 0.45 -3.67 -16.72
CA LEU A 155 0.09 -4.19 -18.03
C LEU A 155 -1.05 -3.41 -18.71
N LEU A 156 -1.74 -2.53 -17.97
CA LEU A 156 -2.90 -1.78 -18.43
C LEU A 156 -2.52 -0.31 -18.65
N SER A 157 -2.60 0.17 -19.89
CA SER A 157 -2.12 1.51 -20.28
C SER A 157 -2.67 2.64 -19.41
N ASP A 158 -3.96 2.58 -19.05
CA ASP A 158 -4.64 3.63 -18.31
C ASP A 158 -4.30 3.61 -16.81
N TYR A 159 -3.73 2.50 -16.32
CA TYR A 159 -3.42 2.28 -14.90
C TYR A 159 -1.92 2.35 -14.58
N LYS A 160 -1.07 2.52 -15.59
CA LYS A 160 0.39 2.61 -15.37
C LYS A 160 0.76 3.81 -14.54
N GLU A 161 1.62 3.59 -13.55
CA GLU A 161 2.23 4.67 -12.76
C GLU A 161 3.64 4.30 -12.31
N ASP A 162 4.49 5.29 -12.16
CA ASP A 162 5.79 5.15 -11.52
C ASP A 162 5.60 5.11 -10.00
N ILE A 163 6.22 4.11 -9.34
CA ILE A 163 6.21 4.02 -7.89
C ILE A 163 7.54 4.51 -7.37
N SER A 164 7.55 5.65 -6.70
CA SER A 164 8.75 6.22 -6.13
C SER A 164 8.76 6.11 -4.61
N TRP A 165 9.93 5.85 -4.06
CA TRP A 165 10.18 5.77 -2.64
C TRP A 165 11.53 6.40 -2.32
N THR A 166 11.58 7.24 -1.28
CA THR A 166 12.81 7.88 -0.83
C THR A 166 13.30 7.20 0.45
N PHE A 167 14.53 6.74 0.41
CA PHE A 167 15.20 6.12 1.55
C PHE A 167 16.58 6.73 1.73
N SER A 168 16.87 7.17 2.96
CA SER A 168 18.15 7.82 3.30
C SER A 168 18.59 8.92 2.31
N GLY A 169 17.65 9.78 1.90
CA GLY A 169 17.90 10.87 0.96
C GLY A 169 17.99 10.46 -0.52
N THR A 170 17.94 9.17 -0.83
CA THR A 170 17.96 8.66 -2.21
C THR A 170 16.55 8.26 -2.65
N THR A 171 16.10 8.76 -3.78
CA THR A 171 14.81 8.38 -4.38
C THR A 171 15.00 7.22 -5.34
N TYR A 172 14.28 6.14 -5.08
CA TYR A 172 14.18 4.97 -5.94
C TYR A 172 12.84 4.99 -6.67
N THR A 173 12.86 4.69 -7.95
CA THR A 173 11.63 4.65 -8.77
C THR A 173 11.49 3.29 -9.42
N LEU A 174 10.39 2.62 -9.15
CA LEU A 174 9.98 1.38 -9.80
C LEU A 174 9.05 1.73 -10.96
N LYS A 175 9.54 1.55 -12.17
CA LYS A 175 8.77 1.79 -13.39
C LYS A 175 7.89 0.60 -13.76
N PRO A 176 6.77 0.81 -14.47
CA PRO A 176 5.88 -0.29 -14.89
C PRO A 176 6.57 -1.40 -15.67
N GLU A 177 7.54 -1.05 -16.51
CA GLU A 177 8.28 -2.00 -17.36
C GLU A 177 9.46 -2.69 -16.66
N SER A 178 9.70 -2.39 -15.38
CA SER A 178 10.84 -2.93 -14.65
C SER A 178 10.73 -4.45 -14.46
N THR A 179 11.85 -5.15 -14.65
CA THR A 179 11.94 -6.60 -14.37
C THR A 179 11.87 -6.94 -12.89
N ILE A 180 12.07 -5.94 -12.01
CA ILE A 180 11.98 -6.09 -10.54
C ILE A 180 10.56 -6.44 -10.06
N TRP A 181 9.53 -6.24 -10.89
CA TRP A 181 8.19 -6.74 -10.62
C TRP A 181 8.08 -8.27 -10.50
N VAL A 182 9.13 -8.99 -10.86
CA VAL A 182 9.23 -10.44 -10.68
C VAL A 182 10.19 -10.72 -9.54
N PHE A 183 9.73 -11.44 -8.51
CA PHE A 183 10.60 -11.80 -7.40
C PHE A 183 11.80 -12.62 -7.88
N PRO A 184 13.01 -12.34 -7.36
CA PRO A 184 14.18 -13.15 -7.68
C PRO A 184 14.06 -14.55 -7.10
N PHE A 185 14.77 -15.48 -7.68
CA PHE A 185 14.97 -16.77 -7.02
C PHE A 185 15.76 -16.59 -5.71
N PRO A 186 15.44 -17.35 -4.66
CA PRO A 186 16.23 -17.33 -3.44
C PRO A 186 17.71 -17.64 -3.74
N LYS A 187 18.63 -16.91 -3.11
CA LYS A 187 20.08 -17.11 -3.31
C LYS A 187 20.49 -18.56 -3.11
N SER A 188 19.94 -19.24 -2.09
CA SER A 188 20.20 -20.65 -1.82
C SER A 188 19.80 -21.60 -2.96
N LEU A 189 18.81 -21.25 -3.77
CA LEU A 189 18.42 -22.02 -4.94
C LEU A 189 19.40 -21.79 -6.09
N MET A 190 19.81 -20.54 -6.30
CA MET A 190 20.81 -20.17 -7.31
C MET A 190 22.16 -20.85 -7.07
N GLU A 191 22.60 -20.91 -5.82
CA GLU A 191 23.84 -21.58 -5.43
C GLU A 191 23.82 -23.10 -5.67
N LYS A 192 22.64 -23.73 -5.59
CA LYS A 192 22.46 -25.16 -5.78
C LYS A 192 22.24 -25.57 -7.24
N ASN A 193 21.84 -24.65 -8.09
CA ASN A 193 21.55 -24.94 -9.49
C ASN A 193 21.99 -23.76 -10.38
N GLY A 194 23.16 -23.91 -10.99
CA GLY A 194 23.75 -22.92 -11.88
C GLY A 194 23.01 -22.69 -13.22
N ASN A 195 21.91 -23.42 -13.46
CA ASN A 195 21.07 -23.21 -14.65
C ASN A 195 20.02 -22.12 -14.45
N PHE A 196 19.87 -21.59 -13.22
CA PHE A 196 18.99 -20.46 -12.97
C PHE A 196 19.72 -19.15 -13.21
N GLU A 197 19.09 -18.28 -13.97
CA GLU A 197 19.55 -16.91 -14.17
C GLU A 197 18.61 -15.92 -13.45
N HIS A 198 19.16 -14.83 -12.96
CA HIS A 198 18.34 -13.74 -12.44
C HIS A 198 17.61 -13.04 -13.58
N ASN A 199 16.36 -12.69 -13.36
CA ASN A 199 15.53 -11.92 -14.29
C ASN A 199 15.91 -10.42 -14.38
N TYR A 200 16.89 -9.98 -13.60
CA TYR A 200 17.47 -8.64 -13.63
C TYR A 200 18.96 -8.67 -13.29
N PRO A 201 19.72 -7.66 -13.74
CA PRO A 201 21.14 -7.59 -13.42
C PRO A 201 21.34 -7.48 -11.90
N VAL A 202 22.05 -8.44 -11.33
CA VAL A 202 22.51 -8.36 -9.95
C VAL A 202 23.78 -7.52 -9.95
N THR A 203 23.69 -6.26 -9.54
CA THR A 203 24.88 -5.50 -9.24
C THR A 203 25.56 -6.15 -8.03
N GLN A 204 26.70 -6.79 -8.27
CA GLN A 204 27.58 -7.21 -7.19
C GLN A 204 28.14 -5.94 -6.56
N ASN A 205 27.70 -5.62 -5.35
CA ASN A 205 28.37 -4.65 -4.47
C ASN A 205 29.44 -5.36 -3.69
#